data_e3d8a36146e9d4c0c83c04c19dc4a535
#
_entry.id   e3d8a36146e9d4c0c83c04c19dc4a535
#
_cell.length_a   1.000
_cell.length_b   1.000
_cell.length_c   1.000
_cell.angle_alpha   90.00
_cell.angle_beta   90.00
_cell.angle_gamma   90.00
#
_symmetry.space_group_name_H-M   'P 1'
#
loop_
_entity.id
_entity.type
_entity.pdbx_description
1 polymer ?
#
loop_
_entity_poly.entity_id
_entity_poly.type
_entity_poly.pdbx_seq_one_letter_code
_entity_poly.pdbx_strand_id
1 'polypeptide(L)'
;TAHNGEEALAQIDRLQPDLITLDVNMPVMDGSTALKHIMIRSPCPVIIVSAADQRHDANVLDFLFLGAVDYVPKPSRRDVSAAERLVDAARRAAGARTDRFRRARPPRPVGRAPGPAAALFPNHGLVLVSSGAGGYVELIKLVPSLPPGCGRGMVVLQYMPQSLSRPFADYLDQRSHLAVRSPDRAEAMLRGHCYLVSNRRAGPLDVNGSGCLIGSARQGEAPLSPGEAAEALLASAADIFGERLMLVLLSGAEAGSLKGLRHIRQRGGRIISQDVRECLVPHPLKAAIRTGLVSDAMGVREIVAEIDQLLQREGAVT
;
A
#
# COMPACT_ATOMS: atom_id res chain seq x y z
N THR A 1 1.75 -11.97 -27.81
CA THR A 1 2.35 -10.61 -27.74
C THR A 1 1.72 -9.71 -28.78
N ALA A 2 1.58 -8.41 -28.43
CA ALA A 2 1.12 -7.34 -29.31
C ALA A 2 2.17 -6.23 -29.33
N HIS A 3 2.28 -5.50 -30.45
CA HIS A 3 3.28 -4.45 -30.62
C HIS A 3 2.74 -3.05 -30.35
N ASN A 4 1.44 -2.91 -30.22
CA ASN A 4 0.73 -1.64 -29.90
C ASN A 4 -0.61 -1.94 -29.23
N GLY A 5 -1.29 -0.86 -28.78
CA GLY A 5 -2.55 -0.98 -28.06
C GLY A 5 -3.71 -1.50 -28.92
N GLU A 6 -3.78 -1.18 -30.20
CA GLU A 6 -4.85 -1.67 -31.09
C GLU A 6 -4.74 -3.18 -31.31
N GLU A 7 -3.52 -3.66 -31.60
CA GLU A 7 -3.25 -5.08 -31.73
C GLU A 7 -3.53 -5.82 -30.41
N ALA A 8 -3.17 -5.22 -29.26
CA ALA A 8 -3.47 -5.78 -27.97
C ALA A 8 -4.99 -5.97 -27.77
N LEU A 9 -5.79 -4.97 -28.07
CA LEU A 9 -7.25 -5.04 -27.94
C LEU A 9 -7.85 -6.14 -28.82
N ALA A 10 -7.41 -6.24 -30.07
CA ALA A 10 -7.85 -7.29 -30.98
C ALA A 10 -7.48 -8.71 -30.50
N GLN A 11 -6.31 -8.85 -29.88
CA GLN A 11 -5.87 -10.14 -29.30
C GLN A 11 -6.61 -10.51 -28.02
N ILE A 12 -6.96 -9.53 -27.16
CA ILE A 12 -7.69 -9.78 -25.91
C ILE A 12 -9.04 -10.42 -26.18
N ASP A 13 -9.78 -9.90 -27.17
CA ASP A 13 -11.10 -10.45 -27.54
C ASP A 13 -11.01 -11.90 -28.04
N ARG A 14 -9.91 -12.25 -28.69
CA ARG A 14 -9.66 -13.61 -29.20
C ARG A 14 -9.11 -14.57 -28.18
N LEU A 15 -8.17 -14.12 -27.34
CA LEU A 15 -7.39 -15.00 -26.44
C LEU A 15 -7.98 -15.08 -25.03
N GLN A 16 -8.80 -14.11 -24.62
CA GLN A 16 -9.41 -14.03 -23.28
C GLN A 16 -8.37 -14.28 -22.16
N PRO A 17 -7.29 -13.48 -22.08
CA PRO A 17 -6.20 -13.74 -21.15
C PRO A 17 -6.63 -13.54 -19.69
N ASP A 18 -6.07 -14.32 -18.76
CA ASP A 18 -6.28 -14.15 -17.32
C ASP A 18 -5.50 -12.98 -16.72
N LEU A 19 -4.45 -12.51 -17.42
CA LEU A 19 -3.58 -11.43 -17.00
C LEU A 19 -2.92 -10.78 -18.22
N ILE A 20 -2.77 -9.46 -18.16
CA ILE A 20 -2.08 -8.68 -19.19
C ILE A 20 -0.89 -7.95 -18.55
N THR A 21 0.27 -8.05 -19.17
CA THR A 21 1.39 -7.13 -18.92
C THR A 21 1.36 -6.05 -19.99
N LEU A 22 1.30 -4.79 -19.58
CA LEU A 22 1.10 -3.65 -20.47
C LEU A 22 2.26 -2.67 -20.37
N ASP A 23 2.90 -2.41 -21.51
CA ASP A 23 3.86 -1.31 -21.62
C ASP A 23 3.14 0.04 -21.68
N VAL A 24 3.72 1.05 -21.06
CA VAL A 24 3.23 2.42 -21.11
C VAL A 24 3.47 3.06 -22.48
N ASN A 25 4.68 2.87 -23.00
CA ASN A 25 5.14 3.52 -24.24
C ASN A 25 5.05 2.56 -25.43
N MET A 26 3.95 2.65 -26.15
CA MET A 26 3.72 1.89 -27.38
C MET A 26 3.38 2.83 -28.54
N PRO A 27 3.75 2.48 -29.79
CA PRO A 27 3.35 3.23 -30.97
C PRO A 27 1.85 3.06 -31.26
N VAL A 28 1.26 3.92 -32.09
CA VAL A 28 -0.13 3.88 -32.57
C VAL A 28 -1.13 4.16 -31.46
N MET A 29 -1.21 3.31 -30.45
CA MET A 29 -2.02 3.47 -29.25
C MET A 29 -1.17 3.21 -28.01
N ASP A 30 -1.06 4.22 -27.15
CA ASP A 30 -0.30 4.14 -25.90
C ASP A 30 -0.98 3.25 -24.85
N GLY A 31 -0.20 2.87 -23.82
CA GLY A 31 -0.69 2.00 -22.75
C GLY A 31 -1.84 2.59 -21.93
N SER A 32 -1.90 3.93 -21.76
CA SER A 32 -2.99 4.58 -21.03
C SER A 32 -4.32 4.45 -21.76
N THR A 33 -4.30 4.68 -23.07
CA THR A 33 -5.47 4.52 -23.92
C THR A 33 -5.90 3.05 -24.01
N ALA A 34 -4.93 2.15 -24.19
CA ALA A 34 -5.19 0.71 -24.21
C ALA A 34 -5.83 0.24 -22.89
N LEU A 35 -5.27 0.65 -21.72
CA LEU A 35 -5.82 0.30 -20.41
C LEU A 35 -7.26 0.76 -20.22
N LYS A 36 -7.59 1.99 -20.65
CA LYS A 36 -8.97 2.50 -20.59
C LYS A 36 -9.94 1.62 -21.38
N HIS A 37 -9.54 1.22 -22.59
CA HIS A 37 -10.35 0.33 -23.41
C HIS A 37 -10.50 -1.06 -22.81
N ILE A 38 -9.41 -1.65 -22.28
CA ILE A 38 -9.43 -2.94 -21.59
C ILE A 38 -10.44 -2.91 -20.44
N MET A 39 -10.32 -1.90 -19.55
CA MET A 39 -11.18 -1.79 -18.38
C MET A 39 -12.66 -1.52 -18.69
N ILE A 40 -12.98 -1.04 -19.89
CA ILE A 40 -14.36 -0.78 -20.32
C ILE A 40 -14.96 -1.99 -21.06
N ARG A 41 -14.19 -2.61 -21.98
CA ARG A 41 -14.70 -3.63 -22.89
C ARG A 41 -14.56 -5.04 -22.39
N SER A 42 -13.39 -5.38 -21.87
CA SER A 42 -13.00 -6.73 -21.45
C SER A 42 -12.14 -6.65 -20.18
N PRO A 43 -12.72 -6.28 -19.02
CA PRO A 43 -11.95 -6.07 -17.78
C PRO A 43 -11.12 -7.30 -17.42
N CYS A 44 -9.81 -7.14 -17.44
CA CYS A 44 -8.83 -8.17 -17.13
C CYS A 44 -7.77 -7.59 -16.18
N PRO A 45 -7.15 -8.38 -15.28
CA PRO A 45 -6.03 -7.92 -14.47
C PRO A 45 -4.88 -7.40 -15.36
N VAL A 46 -4.44 -6.16 -15.13
CA VAL A 46 -3.34 -5.55 -15.87
C VAL A 46 -2.22 -5.17 -14.92
N ILE A 47 -1.00 -5.62 -15.23
CA ILE A 47 0.23 -5.15 -14.60
C ILE A 47 0.92 -4.20 -15.57
N ILE A 48 1.22 -3.00 -15.11
CA ILE A 48 2.01 -2.04 -15.88
C ILE A 48 3.48 -2.44 -15.83
N VAL A 49 4.12 -2.45 -16.99
CA VAL A 49 5.56 -2.70 -17.11
C VAL A 49 6.19 -1.51 -17.84
N SER A 50 6.90 -0.64 -17.12
CA SER A 50 7.46 0.58 -17.68
C SER A 50 8.92 0.79 -17.30
N ALA A 51 9.62 1.63 -18.05
CA ALA A 51 10.98 2.01 -17.72
C ALA A 51 11.02 2.73 -16.37
N ALA A 52 11.98 2.40 -15.51
CA ALA A 52 12.23 3.08 -14.25
C ALA A 52 12.88 4.44 -14.52
N ASP A 53 12.06 5.48 -14.73
CA ASP A 53 12.53 6.87 -14.86
C ASP A 53 11.65 7.76 -13.98
N GLN A 54 12.27 8.59 -13.16
CA GLN A 54 11.59 9.49 -12.21
C GLN A 54 10.54 10.39 -12.88
N ARG A 55 10.70 10.70 -14.17
CA ARG A 55 9.73 11.50 -14.93
C ARG A 55 8.46 10.71 -15.28
N HIS A 56 8.53 9.38 -15.30
CA HIS A 56 7.43 8.48 -15.64
C HIS A 56 6.69 7.94 -14.41
N ASP A 57 7.31 7.99 -13.23
CA ASP A 57 6.74 7.43 -12.00
C ASP A 57 5.45 8.17 -11.57
N ALA A 58 5.34 9.47 -11.82
CA ALA A 58 4.09 10.22 -11.58
C ALA A 58 2.94 9.72 -12.49
N ASN A 59 3.24 9.36 -13.74
CA ASN A 59 2.26 8.84 -14.67
C ASN A 59 1.83 7.40 -14.33
N VAL A 60 2.67 6.63 -13.65
CA VAL A 60 2.32 5.25 -13.23
C VAL A 60 1.14 5.26 -12.28
N LEU A 61 1.03 6.25 -11.40
CA LEU A 61 -0.12 6.36 -10.49
C LEU A 61 -1.43 6.50 -11.26
N ASP A 62 -1.44 7.22 -12.38
CA ASP A 62 -2.64 7.36 -13.22
C ASP A 62 -3.11 5.99 -13.76
N PHE A 63 -2.18 5.11 -14.11
CA PHE A 63 -2.52 3.75 -14.55
C PHE A 63 -3.14 2.93 -13.42
N LEU A 64 -2.59 3.02 -12.20
CA LEU A 64 -3.16 2.36 -11.03
C LEU A 64 -4.58 2.88 -10.74
N PHE A 65 -4.82 4.19 -10.92
CA PHE A 65 -6.15 4.79 -10.77
C PHE A 65 -7.11 4.42 -11.89
N LEU A 66 -6.59 4.14 -13.08
CA LEU A 66 -7.37 3.66 -14.22
C LEU A 66 -7.72 2.18 -14.11
N GLY A 67 -7.08 1.42 -13.19
CA GLY A 67 -7.44 0.03 -12.93
C GLY A 67 -6.32 -0.98 -13.05
N ALA A 68 -5.10 -0.55 -13.29
CA ALA A 68 -3.99 -1.47 -13.20
C ALA A 68 -3.88 -2.03 -11.77
N VAL A 69 -3.61 -3.33 -11.68
CA VAL A 69 -3.55 -4.06 -10.40
C VAL A 69 -2.21 -3.82 -9.72
N ASP A 70 -1.15 -3.78 -10.49
CA ASP A 70 0.22 -3.63 -9.99
C ASP A 70 1.14 -2.96 -11.03
N TYR A 71 2.34 -2.62 -10.61
CA TYR A 71 3.39 -2.04 -11.45
C TYR A 71 4.72 -2.74 -11.23
N VAL A 72 5.43 -3.03 -12.31
CA VAL A 72 6.77 -3.61 -12.30
C VAL A 72 7.69 -2.77 -13.19
N PRO A 73 8.81 -2.25 -12.67
CA PRO A 73 9.81 -1.60 -13.50
C PRO A 73 10.40 -2.57 -14.55
N LYS A 74 10.59 -2.10 -15.79
CA LYS A 74 11.30 -2.87 -16.81
C LYS A 74 12.71 -3.25 -16.33
N PRO A 75 13.17 -4.45 -16.68
CA PRO A 75 14.52 -4.87 -16.33
C PRO A 75 15.59 -3.98 -16.97
N SER A 76 16.55 -3.55 -16.17
CA SER A 76 17.81 -3.05 -16.73
C SER A 76 18.68 -4.23 -17.19
N ARG A 77 19.62 -3.98 -18.10
CA ARG A 77 20.53 -5.05 -18.62
C ARG A 77 21.30 -5.84 -17.55
N ARG A 78 21.37 -5.33 -16.30
CA ARG A 78 22.09 -5.95 -15.18
C ARG A 78 21.16 -6.52 -14.10
N ASP A 79 19.85 -6.48 -14.32
CA ASP A 79 18.86 -6.84 -13.31
C ASP A 79 18.44 -8.31 -13.40
N VAL A 80 19.20 -9.16 -12.72
CA VAL A 80 18.98 -10.61 -12.68
C VAL A 80 17.63 -11.00 -12.06
N SER A 81 17.10 -10.17 -11.15
CA SER A 81 15.87 -10.45 -10.40
C SER A 81 14.58 -9.90 -11.06
N ALA A 82 14.70 -9.29 -12.24
CA ALA A 82 13.55 -8.66 -12.89
C ALA A 82 12.47 -9.66 -13.32
N ALA A 83 12.88 -10.82 -13.81
CA ALA A 83 11.96 -11.89 -14.20
C ALA A 83 11.20 -12.43 -12.98
N GLU A 84 11.88 -12.62 -11.87
CA GLU A 84 11.27 -13.06 -10.61
C GLU A 84 10.23 -12.03 -10.11
N ARG A 85 10.58 -10.74 -10.15
CA ARG A 85 9.63 -9.67 -9.77
C ARG A 85 8.37 -9.68 -10.63
N LEU A 86 8.50 -9.89 -11.94
CA LEU A 86 7.35 -9.95 -12.84
C LEU A 86 6.50 -11.19 -12.56
N VAL A 87 7.13 -12.34 -12.34
CA VAL A 87 6.42 -13.58 -11.97
C VAL A 87 5.69 -13.42 -10.64
N ASP A 88 6.32 -12.80 -9.65
CA ASP A 88 5.69 -12.55 -8.35
C ASP A 88 4.53 -11.55 -8.45
N ALA A 89 4.68 -10.48 -9.24
CA ALA A 89 3.58 -9.56 -9.52
C ALA A 89 2.44 -10.27 -10.24
N ALA A 90 2.75 -11.13 -11.22
CA ALA A 90 1.74 -11.92 -11.93
C ALA A 90 0.99 -12.86 -10.98
N ARG A 91 1.70 -13.54 -10.09
CA ARG A 91 1.07 -14.41 -9.07
C ARG A 91 0.16 -13.62 -8.12
N ARG A 92 0.60 -12.43 -7.69
CA ARG A 92 -0.22 -11.55 -6.83
C ARG A 92 -1.46 -11.05 -7.57
N ALA A 93 -1.33 -10.69 -8.84
CA ALA A 93 -2.43 -10.19 -9.66
C ALA A 93 -3.36 -11.32 -10.15
N ALA A 94 -2.88 -12.57 -10.19
CA ALA A 94 -3.70 -13.71 -10.55
C ALA A 94 -4.91 -13.84 -9.63
N GLY A 95 -6.10 -13.90 -10.19
CA GLY A 95 -7.35 -13.91 -9.44
C GLY A 95 -7.78 -12.55 -8.89
N ALA A 96 -7.20 -11.45 -9.38
CA ALA A 96 -7.74 -10.12 -9.15
C ALA A 96 -9.16 -10.02 -9.72
N ARG A 97 -10.05 -9.40 -8.97
CA ARG A 97 -11.47 -9.29 -9.30
C ARG A 97 -11.75 -8.00 -10.03
N THR A 98 -11.56 -8.02 -11.34
CA THR A 98 -11.76 -6.83 -12.21
C THR A 98 -13.21 -6.38 -12.29
N ASP A 99 -14.18 -7.29 -12.02
CA ASP A 99 -15.60 -6.96 -11.86
C ASP A 99 -15.86 -6.00 -10.68
N ARG A 100 -14.93 -5.90 -9.75
CA ARG A 100 -14.98 -5.02 -8.58
C ARG A 100 -14.23 -3.71 -8.78
N PHE A 101 -13.52 -3.57 -9.86
CA PHE A 101 -12.80 -2.34 -10.14
C PHE A 101 -13.78 -1.18 -10.27
N ARG A 102 -13.70 -0.26 -9.35
CA ARG A 102 -14.39 1.03 -9.42
C ARG A 102 -13.35 2.12 -9.54
N ARG A 103 -13.41 2.90 -10.60
CA ARG A 103 -12.56 4.08 -10.73
C ARG A 103 -12.61 4.90 -9.44
N ALA A 104 -11.47 5.03 -8.79
CA ALA A 104 -11.37 5.97 -7.69
C ALA A 104 -11.40 7.37 -8.29
N ARG A 105 -12.36 8.19 -7.86
CA ARG A 105 -12.23 9.63 -8.09
C ARG A 105 -11.12 10.12 -7.16
N PRO A 106 -10.05 10.72 -7.71
CA PRO A 106 -9.02 11.29 -6.86
C PRO A 106 -9.66 12.35 -5.95
N PRO A 107 -9.44 12.29 -4.64
CA PRO A 107 -9.90 13.33 -3.74
C PRO A 107 -9.30 14.68 -4.15
N ARG A 108 -10.01 15.76 -3.88
CA ARG A 108 -9.50 17.12 -4.18
C ARG A 108 -8.32 17.44 -3.25
N PRO A 109 -7.33 18.21 -3.72
CA PRO A 109 -6.29 18.73 -2.85
C PRO A 109 -6.89 19.49 -1.66
N VAL A 110 -6.31 19.32 -0.47
CA VAL A 110 -6.74 19.96 0.77
C VAL A 110 -5.67 20.94 1.21
N GLY A 111 -6.08 22.15 1.54
CA GLY A 111 -5.19 23.09 2.26
C GLY A 111 -5.00 22.59 3.69
N ARG A 112 -3.78 22.22 4.06
CA ARG A 112 -3.44 21.81 5.42
C ARG A 112 -2.78 22.94 6.16
N ALA A 113 -3.35 23.32 7.33
CA ALA A 113 -2.63 24.16 8.28
C ALA A 113 -1.53 23.31 8.96
N PRO A 114 -0.29 23.82 9.10
CA PRO A 114 0.73 23.13 9.85
C PRO A 114 0.28 22.98 11.32
N GLY A 115 0.02 21.73 11.72
CA GLY A 115 -0.23 21.40 13.13
C GLY A 115 1.09 21.32 13.92
N PRO A 116 1.04 21.39 15.26
CA PRO A 116 2.21 21.19 16.08
C PRO A 116 2.80 19.79 15.85
N ALA A 117 4.06 19.73 15.43
CA ALA A 117 4.77 18.49 15.19
C ALA A 117 5.28 17.93 16.53
N ALA A 118 4.45 17.14 17.23
CA ALA A 118 4.87 16.47 18.47
C ALA A 118 5.36 15.05 18.18
N ALA A 119 6.42 14.63 18.87
CA ALA A 119 6.99 13.29 18.72
C ALA A 119 5.98 12.21 19.11
N LEU A 120 6.02 11.09 18.40
CA LEU A 120 5.25 9.90 18.72
C LEU A 120 6.00 9.05 19.75
N PHE A 121 5.34 8.72 20.86
CA PHE A 121 5.83 7.80 21.87
C PHE A 121 4.92 6.57 21.95
N PRO A 122 5.38 5.46 22.56
CA PRO A 122 4.59 4.21 22.64
C PRO A 122 3.20 4.36 23.27
N ASN A 123 3.03 5.31 24.19
CA ASN A 123 1.75 5.60 24.85
C ASN A 123 0.70 6.25 23.94
N HIS A 124 1.08 6.79 22.78
CA HIS A 124 0.13 7.41 21.84
C HIS A 124 -0.56 6.43 20.90
N GLY A 125 -0.01 5.22 20.72
CA GLY A 125 -0.52 4.21 19.82
C GLY A 125 -0.17 4.41 18.34
N LEU A 126 -0.38 3.35 17.56
CA LEU A 126 -0.03 3.27 16.14
C LEU A 126 -1.15 2.61 15.34
N VAL A 127 -1.48 3.18 14.19
CA VAL A 127 -2.23 2.51 13.12
C VAL A 127 -1.24 2.07 12.05
N LEU A 128 -1.12 0.76 11.85
CA LEU A 128 -0.29 0.18 10.81
C LEU A 128 -1.20 -0.39 9.73
N VAL A 129 -1.04 0.07 8.49
CA VAL A 129 -1.81 -0.38 7.34
C VAL A 129 -0.90 -1.20 6.44
N SER A 130 -1.25 -2.46 6.18
CA SER A 130 -0.58 -3.28 5.18
C SER A 130 -1.43 -3.35 3.92
N SER A 131 -0.80 -3.13 2.78
CA SER A 131 -1.46 -3.05 1.47
C SER A 131 -0.53 -3.56 0.37
N GLY A 132 -1.10 -4.10 -0.70
CA GLY A 132 -0.32 -4.67 -1.82
C GLY A 132 -0.99 -4.43 -3.17
N ALA A 133 -0.99 -5.44 -4.03
CA ALA A 133 -1.60 -5.38 -5.34
C ALA A 133 -3.09 -4.99 -5.24
N GLY A 134 -3.52 -4.01 -6.03
CA GLY A 134 -4.87 -3.45 -5.97
C GLY A 134 -5.16 -2.56 -4.76
N GLY A 135 -4.22 -2.41 -3.82
CA GLY A 135 -4.41 -1.61 -2.61
C GLY A 135 -4.18 -0.12 -2.77
N TYR A 136 -3.56 0.33 -3.84
CA TYR A 136 -3.36 1.75 -4.11
C TYR A 136 -4.68 2.54 -4.10
N VAL A 137 -5.70 1.99 -4.75
CA VAL A 137 -7.04 2.60 -4.81
C VAL A 137 -7.66 2.70 -3.41
N GLU A 138 -7.43 1.71 -2.56
CA GLU A 138 -7.94 1.71 -1.19
C GLU A 138 -7.23 2.73 -0.31
N LEU A 139 -5.92 2.87 -0.46
CA LEU A 139 -5.14 3.90 0.24
C LEU A 139 -5.56 5.32 -0.13
N ILE A 140 -5.89 5.56 -1.41
CA ILE A 140 -6.42 6.87 -1.87
C ILE A 140 -7.79 7.18 -1.26
N LYS A 141 -8.58 6.18 -0.97
CA LYS A 141 -9.86 6.36 -0.28
C LYS A 141 -9.68 6.52 1.23
N LEU A 142 -8.74 5.77 1.82
CA LEU A 142 -8.54 5.72 3.27
C LEU A 142 -7.81 6.94 3.79
N VAL A 143 -6.58 7.19 3.32
CA VAL A 143 -5.70 8.22 3.92
C VAL A 143 -6.27 9.63 3.82
N PRO A 144 -6.81 10.09 2.67
CA PRO A 144 -7.43 11.41 2.58
C PRO A 144 -8.74 11.56 3.34
N SER A 145 -9.40 10.46 3.71
CA SER A 145 -10.67 10.49 4.46
C SER A 145 -10.46 10.58 5.97
N LEU A 146 -9.22 10.46 6.44
CA LEU A 146 -8.92 10.59 7.86
C LEU A 146 -8.95 12.06 8.29
N PRO A 147 -9.54 12.37 9.47
CA PRO A 147 -9.67 13.74 9.94
C PRO A 147 -8.32 14.33 10.35
N PRO A 148 -8.22 15.67 10.43
CA PRO A 148 -7.09 16.34 11.03
C PRO A 148 -7.02 16.07 12.53
N GLY A 149 -5.83 16.17 13.13
CA GLY A 149 -5.66 16.10 14.58
C GLY A 149 -5.49 14.69 15.16
N CYS A 150 -5.17 13.73 14.31
CA CYS A 150 -4.83 12.37 14.72
C CYS A 150 -3.72 12.39 15.79
N GLY A 151 -4.07 12.02 17.03
CA GLY A 151 -3.11 11.92 18.15
C GLY A 151 -2.11 10.76 18.01
N ARG A 152 -2.34 9.85 17.08
CA ARG A 152 -1.53 8.64 16.83
C ARG A 152 -0.59 8.82 15.65
N GLY A 153 0.38 7.92 15.53
CA GLY A 153 1.15 7.74 14.30
C GLY A 153 0.43 6.80 13.34
N MET A 154 0.69 6.97 12.05
CA MET A 154 0.25 6.03 11.04
C MET A 154 1.45 5.57 10.22
N VAL A 155 1.53 4.26 9.96
CA VAL A 155 2.48 3.68 9.02
C VAL A 155 1.69 2.91 7.97
N VAL A 156 1.98 3.16 6.70
CA VAL A 156 1.46 2.40 5.57
C VAL A 156 2.61 1.60 4.96
N LEU A 157 2.54 0.30 5.11
CA LEU A 157 3.41 -0.65 4.42
C LEU A 157 2.75 -1.02 3.09
N GLN A 158 3.27 -0.50 1.99
CA GLN A 158 2.78 -0.81 0.65
C GLN A 158 3.79 -1.68 -0.10
N TYR A 159 3.32 -2.79 -0.64
CA TYR A 159 4.11 -3.60 -1.56
C TYR A 159 4.20 -2.88 -2.90
N MET A 160 5.32 -2.20 -3.11
CA MET A 160 5.57 -1.38 -4.29
C MET A 160 7.07 -1.26 -4.60
N PRO A 161 7.45 -0.94 -5.86
CA PRO A 161 8.79 -0.49 -6.17
C PRO A 161 9.15 0.79 -5.39
N GLN A 162 10.41 0.88 -4.96
CA GLN A 162 10.89 2.01 -4.17
C GLN A 162 10.74 3.35 -4.91
N SER A 163 10.88 3.36 -6.23
CA SER A 163 10.73 4.57 -7.04
C SER A 163 9.35 5.21 -6.93
N LEU A 164 8.30 4.43 -6.64
CA LEU A 164 6.94 4.94 -6.46
C LEU A 164 6.65 5.47 -5.06
N SER A 165 7.49 5.18 -4.06
CA SER A 165 7.17 5.52 -2.66
C SER A 165 7.00 7.02 -2.46
N ARG A 166 7.95 7.81 -2.95
CA ARG A 166 7.90 9.27 -2.82
C ARG A 166 6.79 9.90 -3.67
N PRO A 167 6.67 9.62 -4.99
CA PRO A 167 5.56 10.13 -5.79
C PRO A 167 4.19 9.81 -5.20
N PHE A 168 4.00 8.61 -4.65
CA PHE A 168 2.73 8.22 -4.04
C PHE A 168 2.51 8.92 -2.69
N ALA A 169 3.53 9.09 -1.87
CA ALA A 169 3.44 9.86 -0.64
C ALA A 169 3.08 11.33 -0.94
N ASP A 170 3.75 11.96 -1.90
CA ASP A 170 3.48 13.34 -2.32
C ASP A 170 2.04 13.50 -2.86
N TYR A 171 1.56 12.50 -3.61
CA TYR A 171 0.18 12.48 -4.09
C TYR A 171 -0.84 12.42 -2.95
N LEU A 172 -0.61 11.55 -1.95
CA LEU A 172 -1.47 11.44 -0.77
C LEU A 172 -1.38 12.69 0.11
N ASP A 173 -0.18 13.24 0.30
CA ASP A 173 0.05 14.43 1.13
C ASP A 173 -0.76 15.65 0.66
N GLN A 174 -0.78 15.89 -0.65
CA GLN A 174 -1.56 16.98 -1.25
C GLN A 174 -3.07 16.86 -1.03
N ARG A 175 -3.57 15.68 -0.71
CA ARG A 175 -5.00 15.35 -0.63
C ARG A 175 -5.48 14.94 0.75
N SER A 176 -4.58 14.90 1.73
CA SER A 176 -4.85 14.43 3.08
C SER A 176 -4.69 15.55 4.11
N HIS A 177 -5.48 15.47 5.17
CA HIS A 177 -5.27 16.32 6.34
C HIS A 177 -4.05 15.91 7.15
N LEU A 178 -3.66 14.63 7.08
CA LEU A 178 -2.41 14.13 7.66
C LEU A 178 -1.22 14.54 6.78
N ALA A 179 -0.07 14.80 7.40
CA ALA A 179 1.18 14.91 6.67
C ALA A 179 1.64 13.53 6.22
N VAL A 180 1.73 13.30 4.91
CA VAL A 180 2.19 12.02 4.38
C VAL A 180 3.64 12.14 3.93
N ARG A 181 4.49 11.22 4.41
CA ARG A 181 5.92 11.20 4.10
C ARG A 181 6.38 9.81 3.68
N SER A 182 7.40 9.76 2.85
CA SER A 182 8.13 8.51 2.57
C SER A 182 9.58 8.69 3.05
N PRO A 183 9.97 8.13 4.20
CA PRO A 183 11.28 8.33 4.77
C PRO A 183 12.36 7.61 3.95
N ASP A 184 13.42 8.34 3.58
CA ASP A 184 14.60 7.78 2.91
C ASP A 184 15.66 7.29 3.90
N ARG A 185 15.60 7.74 5.14
CA ARG A 185 16.48 7.39 6.26
C ARG A 185 15.69 7.35 7.56
N ALA A 186 16.30 6.81 8.61
CA ALA A 186 15.67 6.79 9.92
C ALA A 186 15.35 8.21 10.41
N GLU A 187 14.10 8.42 10.81
CA GLU A 187 13.62 9.69 11.36
C GLU A 187 12.63 9.44 12.51
N ALA A 188 12.51 10.44 13.39
CA ALA A 188 11.54 10.39 14.47
C ALA A 188 10.11 10.53 13.91
N MET A 189 9.24 9.64 14.35
CA MET A 189 7.82 9.70 13.99
C MET A 189 7.13 10.84 14.74
N LEU A 190 6.22 11.50 14.04
CA LEU A 190 5.42 12.58 14.59
C LEU A 190 3.95 12.16 14.65
N ARG A 191 3.24 12.64 15.65
CA ARG A 191 1.79 12.49 15.78
C ARG A 191 1.08 13.19 14.62
N GLY A 192 -0.01 12.62 14.14
CA GLY A 192 -0.75 13.16 13.01
C GLY A 192 -0.04 13.07 11.66
N HIS A 193 1.05 12.28 11.58
CA HIS A 193 1.75 11.99 10.34
C HIS A 193 1.48 10.56 9.89
N CYS A 194 1.48 10.38 8.58
CA CYS A 194 1.40 9.09 7.91
C CYS A 194 2.73 8.81 7.20
N TYR A 195 3.35 7.70 7.50
CA TYR A 195 4.62 7.29 6.92
C TYR A 195 4.39 6.15 5.93
N LEU A 196 4.57 6.44 4.64
CA LEU A 196 4.47 5.47 3.56
C LEU A 196 5.84 4.80 3.35
N VAL A 197 5.91 3.52 3.61
CA VAL A 197 7.12 2.71 3.42
C VAL A 197 6.86 1.61 2.40
N SER A 198 7.83 1.43 1.50
CA SER A 198 7.85 0.28 0.60
C SER A 198 8.31 -0.96 1.36
N ASN A 199 7.73 -2.13 1.04
CA ASN A 199 8.20 -3.42 1.57
C ASN A 199 9.68 -3.73 1.30
N ARG A 200 10.31 -3.01 0.37
CA ARG A 200 11.74 -3.15 0.05
C ARG A 200 12.64 -2.31 0.95
N ARG A 201 12.08 -1.36 1.68
CA ARG A 201 12.79 -0.46 2.61
C ARG A 201 12.20 -0.45 4.01
N ALA A 202 11.14 -1.20 4.24
CA ALA A 202 10.62 -1.39 5.57
C ALA A 202 11.72 -1.98 6.47
N GLY A 203 11.76 -1.53 7.70
CA GLY A 203 12.63 -2.06 8.74
C GLY A 203 11.91 -2.02 10.07
N PRO A 204 12.50 -2.56 11.13
CA PRO A 204 11.90 -2.50 12.44
C PRO A 204 11.75 -1.04 12.90
N LEU A 205 10.70 -0.78 13.63
CA LEU A 205 10.59 0.45 14.42
C LEU A 205 11.55 0.36 15.61
N ASP A 206 12.02 1.51 16.06
CA ASP A 206 12.86 1.63 17.25
C ASP A 206 12.32 2.73 18.16
N VAL A 207 12.82 2.80 19.39
CA VAL A 207 12.42 3.84 20.37
C VAL A 207 13.65 4.38 21.04
N ASN A 208 13.75 5.70 21.10
CA ASN A 208 14.78 6.40 21.86
C ASN A 208 14.20 7.58 22.65
N GLY A 209 15.06 8.38 23.25
CA GLY A 209 14.65 9.57 24.02
C GLY A 209 13.89 10.63 23.19
N SER A 210 13.95 10.59 21.86
CA SER A 210 13.23 11.49 20.95
C SER A 210 11.89 10.92 20.48
N GLY A 211 11.53 9.69 20.86
CA GLY A 211 10.29 9.02 20.48
C GLY A 211 10.50 7.77 19.64
N CYS A 212 9.44 7.35 18.95
CA CYS A 212 9.48 6.23 18.01
C CYS A 212 10.19 6.64 16.73
N LEU A 213 11.05 5.78 16.24
CA LEU A 213 11.79 5.97 14.99
C LEU A 213 11.24 5.05 13.91
N ILE A 214 11.10 5.59 12.70
CA ILE A 214 10.83 4.83 11.49
C ILE A 214 11.98 5.01 10.52
N GLY A 215 12.37 3.95 9.81
CA GLY A 215 13.45 4.07 8.84
C GLY A 215 13.70 2.80 8.07
N SER A 216 14.68 2.88 7.19
CA SER A 216 15.22 1.75 6.46
C SER A 216 16.11 0.90 7.36
N ALA A 217 16.34 -0.36 6.96
CA ALA A 217 17.26 -1.29 7.60
C ALA A 217 18.55 -0.61 8.07
N ARG A 218 19.08 -1.02 9.23
CA ARG A 218 20.28 -0.45 9.85
C ARG A 218 21.45 -0.45 8.87
N GLN A 219 22.20 0.66 8.81
CA GLN A 219 23.42 0.73 8.00
C GLN A 219 24.37 -0.40 8.40
N GLY A 220 24.79 -1.20 7.43
CA GLY A 220 25.75 -2.31 7.64
C GLY A 220 25.12 -3.69 7.78
N GLU A 221 23.81 -3.82 7.89
CA GLU A 221 23.11 -5.11 7.83
C GLU A 221 22.79 -5.49 6.39
N ALA A 222 22.79 -6.80 6.12
CA ALA A 222 22.33 -7.30 4.82
C ALA A 222 20.87 -6.88 4.59
N PRO A 223 20.50 -6.48 3.36
CA PRO A 223 19.13 -6.08 3.09
C PRO A 223 18.18 -7.26 3.34
N LEU A 224 17.17 -7.04 4.14
CA LEU A 224 16.10 -8.02 4.38
C LEU A 224 15.34 -8.29 3.08
N SER A 225 14.90 -9.52 2.89
CA SER A 225 13.91 -9.80 1.86
C SER A 225 12.62 -9.00 2.15
N PRO A 226 11.79 -8.71 1.15
CA PRO A 226 10.55 -7.96 1.36
C PRO A 226 9.62 -8.56 2.43
N GLY A 227 9.58 -9.89 2.55
CA GLY A 227 8.81 -10.59 3.57
C GLY A 227 9.40 -10.43 4.98
N GLU A 228 10.72 -10.54 5.11
CA GLU A 228 11.42 -10.34 6.39
C GLU A 228 11.32 -8.88 6.86
N ALA A 229 11.40 -7.93 5.95
CA ALA A 229 11.24 -6.52 6.26
C ALA A 229 9.84 -6.19 6.80
N ALA A 230 8.80 -6.74 6.18
CA ALA A 230 7.42 -6.63 6.66
C ALA A 230 7.26 -7.27 8.04
N GLU A 231 7.81 -8.47 8.24
CA GLU A 231 7.76 -9.18 9.52
C GLU A 231 8.45 -8.40 10.63
N ALA A 232 9.63 -7.84 10.38
CA ALA A 232 10.38 -7.03 11.33
C ALA A 232 9.60 -5.76 11.74
N LEU A 233 8.94 -5.11 10.78
CA LEU A 233 8.07 -3.96 11.06
C LEU A 233 6.87 -4.35 11.92
N LEU A 234 6.17 -5.44 11.58
CA LEU A 234 5.02 -5.92 12.34
C LEU A 234 5.40 -6.32 13.77
N ALA A 235 6.50 -7.05 13.92
CA ALA A 235 6.97 -7.52 15.21
C ALA A 235 7.37 -6.37 16.13
N SER A 236 8.19 -5.44 15.63
CA SER A 236 8.61 -4.27 16.41
C SER A 236 7.45 -3.36 16.77
N ALA A 237 6.49 -3.15 15.85
CA ALA A 237 5.28 -2.39 16.15
C ALA A 237 4.46 -3.05 17.28
N ALA A 238 4.34 -4.38 17.27
CA ALA A 238 3.64 -5.12 18.32
C ALA A 238 4.35 -5.01 19.67
N ASP A 239 5.68 -5.10 19.68
CA ASP A 239 6.48 -5.00 20.90
C ASP A 239 6.42 -3.59 21.51
N ILE A 240 6.44 -2.55 20.67
CA ILE A 240 6.45 -1.15 21.10
C ILE A 240 5.06 -0.70 21.57
N PHE A 241 4.01 -1.00 20.81
CA PHE A 241 2.68 -0.41 21.01
C PHE A 241 1.69 -1.34 21.72
N GLY A 242 1.91 -2.67 21.69
CA GLY A 242 1.05 -3.64 22.36
C GLY A 242 -0.43 -3.50 22.01
N GLU A 243 -1.28 -3.32 23.01
CA GLU A 243 -2.74 -3.12 22.84
C GLU A 243 -3.12 -1.83 22.11
N ARG A 244 -2.19 -0.84 22.01
CA ARG A 244 -2.37 0.41 21.28
C ARG A 244 -2.02 0.30 19.80
N LEU A 245 -1.67 -0.90 19.32
CA LEU A 245 -1.46 -1.19 17.90
C LEU A 245 -2.78 -1.63 17.25
N MET A 246 -3.14 -0.95 16.16
CA MET A 246 -4.13 -1.45 15.22
C MET A 246 -3.45 -1.79 13.90
N LEU A 247 -3.56 -3.05 13.47
CA LEU A 247 -3.20 -3.46 12.11
C LEU A 247 -4.42 -3.49 11.22
N VAL A 248 -4.33 -2.83 10.07
CA VAL A 248 -5.35 -2.83 9.01
C VAL A 248 -4.79 -3.55 7.79
N LEU A 249 -5.46 -4.60 7.34
CA LEU A 249 -5.11 -5.35 6.14
C LEU A 249 -6.03 -4.93 4.99
N LEU A 250 -5.46 -4.36 3.92
CA LEU A 250 -6.17 -3.97 2.70
C LEU A 250 -5.91 -4.94 1.56
N SER A 251 -6.53 -4.69 0.39
CA SER A 251 -6.37 -5.49 -0.83
C SER A 251 -4.90 -5.81 -1.11
N GLY A 252 -4.62 -7.08 -1.40
CA GLY A 252 -3.28 -7.55 -1.72
C GLY A 252 -2.26 -7.49 -0.58
N ALA A 253 -2.70 -7.14 0.64
CA ALA A 253 -1.80 -7.10 1.79
C ALA A 253 -1.16 -8.47 1.99
N GLU A 254 0.13 -8.55 1.80
CA GLU A 254 0.88 -9.67 2.32
C GLU A 254 0.93 -9.50 3.84
N ALA A 255 0.21 -10.36 4.55
CA ALA A 255 0.07 -10.28 6.01
C ALA A 255 1.38 -10.61 6.76
N GLY A 256 2.54 -10.49 6.09
CA GLY A 256 3.77 -11.08 6.59
C GLY A 256 3.61 -12.60 6.71
N SER A 257 4.35 -13.21 7.59
CA SER A 257 4.05 -14.57 8.01
C SER A 257 2.85 -14.55 8.98
N LEU A 258 2.14 -15.67 9.10
CA LEU A 258 1.15 -15.87 10.17
C LEU A 258 1.73 -15.62 11.57
N LYS A 259 3.06 -15.61 11.71
CA LYS A 259 3.79 -15.30 12.95
C LYS A 259 3.58 -13.84 13.36
N GLY A 260 3.72 -12.89 12.43
CA GLY A 260 3.52 -11.46 12.73
C GLY A 260 2.10 -11.17 13.21
N LEU A 261 1.07 -11.76 12.58
CA LEU A 261 -0.31 -11.61 13.03
C LEU A 261 -0.53 -12.21 14.43
N ARG A 262 0.00 -13.41 14.69
CA ARG A 262 -0.07 -14.02 16.02
C ARG A 262 0.64 -13.17 17.06
N HIS A 263 1.82 -12.65 16.74
CA HIS A 263 2.59 -11.80 17.64
C HIS A 263 1.81 -10.53 18.02
N ILE A 264 1.20 -9.86 17.05
CA ILE A 264 0.33 -8.69 17.31
C ILE A 264 -0.80 -9.06 18.26
N ARG A 265 -1.49 -10.18 18.05
CA ARG A 265 -2.58 -10.62 18.93
C ARG A 265 -2.09 -11.00 20.33
N GLN A 266 -0.93 -11.65 20.44
CA GLN A 266 -0.30 -11.99 21.74
C GLN A 266 0.06 -10.74 22.54
N ARG A 267 0.43 -9.64 21.87
CA ARG A 267 0.71 -8.35 22.51
C ARG A 267 -0.54 -7.51 22.77
N GLY A 268 -1.74 -8.03 22.50
CA GLY A 268 -3.01 -7.34 22.72
C GLY A 268 -3.45 -6.44 21.57
N GLY A 269 -2.67 -6.35 20.50
CA GLY A 269 -2.99 -5.53 19.33
C GLY A 269 -4.24 -6.02 18.60
N ARG A 270 -4.97 -5.09 17.96
CA ARG A 270 -6.16 -5.38 17.17
C ARG A 270 -5.80 -5.53 15.69
N ILE A 271 -6.40 -6.52 15.01
CA ILE A 271 -6.23 -6.75 13.58
C ILE A 271 -7.60 -6.67 12.92
N ILE A 272 -7.77 -5.74 11.99
CA ILE A 272 -8.96 -5.63 11.14
C ILE A 272 -8.57 -5.81 9.68
N SER A 273 -9.50 -6.23 8.85
CA SER A 273 -9.27 -6.36 7.41
C SER A 273 -10.34 -5.67 6.59
N GLN A 274 -9.97 -5.31 5.36
CA GLN A 274 -10.98 -4.96 4.36
C GLN A 274 -11.86 -6.18 4.07
N ASP A 275 -13.16 -5.93 3.84
CA ASP A 275 -14.09 -6.97 3.39
C ASP A 275 -13.61 -7.56 2.06
N VAL A 276 -13.42 -8.87 2.03
CA VAL A 276 -12.96 -9.59 0.82
C VAL A 276 -13.87 -9.41 -0.38
N ARG A 277 -15.14 -9.04 -0.16
CA ARG A 277 -16.10 -8.77 -1.23
C ARG A 277 -15.79 -7.46 -1.96
N GLU A 278 -15.10 -6.52 -1.30
CA GLU A 278 -14.69 -5.22 -1.87
C GLU A 278 -13.27 -5.24 -2.40
N CYS A 279 -12.46 -6.24 -2.05
CA CYS A 279 -11.05 -6.33 -2.45
C CYS A 279 -10.90 -6.65 -3.95
N LEU A 280 -9.97 -5.95 -4.59
CA LEU A 280 -9.51 -6.31 -5.92
C LEU A 280 -8.68 -7.60 -5.88
N VAL A 281 -7.78 -7.75 -4.90
CA VAL A 281 -6.96 -8.95 -4.67
C VAL A 281 -7.26 -9.53 -3.29
N PRO A 282 -8.26 -10.44 -3.17
CA PRO A 282 -8.76 -10.90 -1.89
C PRO A 282 -7.97 -12.06 -1.27
N HIS A 283 -7.11 -12.75 -2.03
CA HIS A 283 -6.49 -14.01 -1.59
C HIS A 283 -5.71 -13.92 -0.28
N PRO A 284 -4.80 -12.93 -0.08
CA PRO A 284 -4.05 -12.83 1.17
C PRO A 284 -4.97 -12.58 2.38
N LEU A 285 -5.99 -11.74 2.20
CA LEU A 285 -6.95 -11.43 3.26
C LEU A 285 -7.79 -12.64 3.66
N LYS A 286 -8.24 -13.44 2.67
CA LYS A 286 -8.96 -14.70 2.94
C LYS A 286 -8.11 -15.65 3.77
N ALA A 287 -6.81 -15.71 3.51
CA ALA A 287 -5.89 -16.53 4.30
C ALA A 287 -5.78 -16.00 5.74
N ALA A 288 -5.60 -14.69 5.92
CA ALA A 288 -5.52 -14.06 7.24
C ALA A 288 -6.82 -14.26 8.05
N ILE A 289 -7.99 -14.02 7.45
CA ILE A 289 -9.29 -14.20 8.11
C ILE A 289 -9.49 -15.63 8.58
N ARG A 290 -9.12 -16.63 7.76
CA ARG A 290 -9.24 -18.06 8.12
C ARG A 290 -8.42 -18.47 9.33
N THR A 291 -7.42 -17.68 9.74
CA THR A 291 -6.65 -17.94 10.96
C THR A 291 -7.40 -17.64 12.26
N GLY A 292 -8.51 -16.91 12.19
CA GLY A 292 -9.23 -16.40 13.36
C GLY A 292 -8.51 -15.25 14.10
N LEU A 293 -7.38 -14.76 13.55
CA LEU A 293 -6.61 -13.66 14.16
C LEU A 293 -7.17 -12.28 13.82
N VAL A 294 -7.89 -12.17 12.70
CA VAL A 294 -8.57 -10.95 12.29
C VAL A 294 -9.85 -10.78 13.12
N SER A 295 -9.99 -9.65 13.80
CA SER A 295 -11.14 -9.38 14.67
C SER A 295 -12.40 -9.09 13.85
N ASP A 296 -12.26 -8.28 12.81
CA ASP A 296 -13.39 -7.78 12.02
C ASP A 296 -12.97 -7.60 10.55
N ALA A 297 -13.93 -7.84 9.64
CA ALA A 297 -13.78 -7.55 8.21
C ALA A 297 -14.85 -6.56 7.78
N MET A 298 -14.45 -5.40 7.24
CA MET A 298 -15.35 -4.28 7.01
C MET A 298 -14.96 -3.47 5.75
N GLY A 299 -15.87 -2.66 5.24
CA GLY A 299 -15.61 -1.77 4.12
C GLY A 299 -14.61 -0.66 4.47
N VAL A 300 -13.96 -0.06 3.47
CA VAL A 300 -12.95 1.00 3.70
C VAL A 300 -13.54 2.19 4.46
N ARG A 301 -14.82 2.54 4.24
CA ARG A 301 -15.49 3.62 4.99
C ARG A 301 -15.64 3.30 6.47
N GLU A 302 -15.94 2.06 6.80
CA GLU A 302 -16.06 1.58 8.18
C GLU A 302 -14.67 1.54 8.83
N ILE A 303 -13.63 1.13 8.10
CA ILE A 303 -12.24 1.20 8.55
C ILE A 303 -11.86 2.64 8.91
N VAL A 304 -12.20 3.61 8.07
CA VAL A 304 -11.97 5.05 8.36
C VAL A 304 -12.65 5.46 9.66
N ALA A 305 -13.93 5.07 9.85
CA ALA A 305 -14.66 5.38 11.07
C ALA A 305 -14.06 4.72 12.32
N GLU A 306 -13.60 3.48 12.22
CA GLU A 306 -12.90 2.78 13.31
C GLU A 306 -11.58 3.47 13.68
N ILE A 307 -10.79 3.87 12.67
CA ILE A 307 -9.57 4.64 12.90
C ILE A 307 -9.92 5.97 13.58
N ASP A 308 -10.92 6.70 13.09
CA ASP A 308 -11.33 7.98 13.66
C ASP A 308 -11.78 7.84 15.12
N GLN A 309 -12.60 6.85 15.45
CA GLN A 309 -13.01 6.59 16.85
C GLN A 309 -11.81 6.32 17.77
N LEU A 310 -10.81 5.57 17.30
CA LEU A 310 -9.58 5.34 18.05
C LEU A 310 -8.80 6.64 18.30
N LEU A 311 -8.84 7.54 17.31
CA LEU A 311 -8.15 8.82 17.38
C LEU A 311 -8.79 9.79 18.38
N GLN A 312 -10.14 9.73 18.50
CA GLN A 312 -10.91 10.61 19.38
C GLN A 312 -10.88 10.16 20.85
N ARG A 313 -10.80 8.86 21.14
CA ARG A 313 -10.81 8.32 22.51
C ARG A 313 -9.61 8.78 23.36
N GLU A 314 -8.50 9.18 22.77
CA GLU A 314 -7.31 9.67 23.48
C GLU A 314 -7.32 11.19 23.70
N GLY A 315 -8.12 11.95 22.96
CA GLY A 315 -8.30 13.40 23.21
C GLY A 315 -9.13 13.74 24.45
N ALA A 316 -9.76 12.73 25.07
CA ALA A 316 -10.60 12.90 26.25
C ALA A 316 -9.89 12.55 27.59
N VAL A 317 -8.60 12.19 27.56
CA VAL A 317 -7.80 11.82 28.73
C VAL A 317 -6.61 12.78 28.86
N THR A 318 -6.88 14.07 28.89
CA THR A 318 -5.90 15.11 29.31
C THR A 318 -6.55 16.01 30.35
#